data_557aea17751394d4b70d5054115f0f0f
#
_entry.id   557aea17751394d4b70d5054115f0f0f
#
_cell.length_a   1.000
_cell.length_b   1.000
_cell.length_c   1.000
_cell.angle_alpha   90.00
_cell.angle_beta   90.00
_cell.angle_gamma   90.00
#
_symmetry.space_group_name_H-M   'P 1'
#
loop_
_entity.id
_entity.type
_entity.pdbx_description
1 polymer ?
#
loop_
_entity_poly.entity_id
_entity_poly.type
_entity_poly.pdbx_seq_one_letter_code
_entity_poly.pdbx_strand_id
1 'polypeptide(L)'
;MGMAKTEITLKNARDEGNAQDGLIKTEAVRSVTVTAIADTGAMYPVINEDLCQKLGLAYREERIVHVADGQSIRCKTTEAVDVYWKDRNFVCSAIVIPGAKYALLGAIALEGMDLMVNPVTQEVVGAHGDEAVIPLLSYTVEH
;
A
#
# COMPACT_ATOMS: atom_id res chain seq x y z
N MET A 1 -8.49 6.65 21.14
CA MET A 1 -8.59 7.07 19.75
C MET A 1 -8.71 5.87 18.84
N GLY A 2 -9.77 5.82 18.04
CA GLY A 2 -9.97 4.72 17.12
C GLY A 2 -9.00 4.77 15.95
N MET A 3 -8.58 3.61 15.48
CA MET A 3 -7.78 3.48 14.26
C MET A 3 -8.70 3.05 13.13
N ALA A 4 -8.59 3.73 11.98
CA ALA A 4 -9.37 3.36 10.81
C ALA A 4 -8.76 2.10 10.19
N LYS A 5 -9.51 1.01 10.24
CA LYS A 5 -9.11 -0.28 9.66
C LYS A 5 -9.88 -0.50 8.38
N THR A 6 -9.23 -1.10 7.40
CA THR A 6 -9.86 -1.44 6.15
C THR A 6 -9.22 -2.68 5.57
N GLU A 7 -9.99 -3.41 4.77
CA GLU A 7 -9.48 -4.57 4.06
C GLU A 7 -8.78 -4.13 2.79
N ILE A 8 -7.57 -4.65 2.57
CA ILE A 8 -6.81 -4.44 1.35
C ILE A 8 -6.32 -5.77 0.81
N THR A 9 -6.08 -5.82 -0.48
CA THR A 9 -5.42 -6.95 -1.12
C THR A 9 -4.08 -6.47 -1.64
N LEU A 10 -3.03 -7.22 -1.33
CA LEU A 10 -1.68 -6.97 -1.80
C LEU A 10 -1.33 -8.01 -2.84
N LYS A 11 -0.79 -7.60 -3.97
CA LYS A 11 -0.34 -8.52 -5.01
C LYS A 11 1.09 -8.21 -5.40
N ASN A 12 1.82 -9.24 -5.77
CA ASN A 12 3.15 -9.10 -6.34
C ASN A 12 3.02 -8.51 -7.75
N ALA A 13 3.46 -7.26 -7.94
CA ALA A 13 3.28 -6.55 -9.21
C ALA A 13 4.07 -7.20 -10.35
N ARG A 14 5.23 -7.80 -10.06
CA ARG A 14 6.01 -8.52 -11.07
C ARG A 14 5.25 -9.75 -11.54
N ASP A 15 4.60 -10.48 -10.63
CA ASP A 15 3.75 -11.62 -11.00
C ASP A 15 2.60 -11.18 -11.90
N GLU A 16 1.96 -10.05 -11.57
CA GLU A 16 0.88 -9.51 -12.41
C GLU A 16 1.36 -9.21 -13.83
N GLY A 17 2.53 -8.59 -13.95
CA GLY A 17 3.14 -8.32 -15.26
C GLY A 17 3.46 -9.61 -16.02
N ASN A 18 4.00 -10.61 -15.33
CA ASN A 18 4.29 -11.91 -15.93
C ASN A 18 3.02 -12.62 -16.37
N ALA A 19 1.95 -12.52 -15.60
CA ALA A 19 0.66 -13.10 -15.99
C ALA A 19 0.08 -12.41 -17.22
N GLN A 20 0.18 -11.07 -17.26
CA GLN A 20 -0.27 -10.28 -18.39
C GLN A 20 0.50 -10.66 -19.67
N ASP A 21 1.77 -10.94 -19.55
CA ASP A 21 2.64 -11.34 -20.67
C ASP A 21 2.49 -12.83 -21.03
N GLY A 22 1.63 -13.56 -20.32
CA GLY A 22 1.42 -14.99 -20.57
C GLY A 22 2.53 -15.91 -20.07
N LEU A 23 3.47 -15.39 -19.26
CA LEU A 23 4.58 -16.19 -18.74
C LEU A 23 4.17 -17.07 -17.56
N ILE A 24 3.16 -16.68 -16.83
CA ILE A 24 2.55 -17.46 -15.76
C ILE A 24 1.03 -17.38 -15.88
N LYS A 25 0.33 -18.29 -15.22
CA LYS A 25 -1.13 -18.24 -15.16
C LYS A 25 -1.58 -17.16 -14.19
N THR A 26 -2.75 -16.59 -14.43
CA THR A 26 -3.35 -15.58 -13.53
C THR A 26 -3.44 -16.10 -12.09
N GLU A 27 -3.78 -17.39 -11.92
CA GLU A 27 -3.88 -18.01 -10.60
C GLU A 27 -2.55 -18.13 -9.86
N ALA A 28 -1.44 -18.00 -10.57
CA ALA A 28 -0.10 -18.05 -10.00
C ALA A 28 0.38 -16.70 -9.43
N VAL A 29 -0.37 -15.62 -9.64
CA VAL A 29 -0.08 -14.31 -9.07
C VAL A 29 -0.23 -14.39 -7.54
N ARG A 30 0.86 -14.13 -6.83
CA ARG A 30 0.84 -14.18 -5.37
C ARG A 30 0.09 -12.97 -4.83
N SER A 31 -0.84 -13.25 -3.94
CA SER A 31 -1.81 -12.28 -3.44
C SER A 31 -2.19 -12.62 -2.00
N VAL A 32 -2.37 -11.60 -1.17
CA VAL A 32 -2.82 -11.76 0.21
C VAL A 32 -3.81 -10.65 0.53
N THR A 33 -4.94 -11.02 1.14
CA THR A 33 -5.91 -10.06 1.64
C THR A 33 -5.75 -9.93 3.15
N VAL A 34 -5.60 -8.70 3.62
CA VAL A 34 -5.36 -8.41 5.03
C VAL A 34 -6.15 -7.19 5.47
N THR A 35 -6.38 -7.10 6.79
CA THR A 35 -6.86 -5.86 7.39
C THR A 35 -5.66 -4.96 7.65
N ALA A 36 -5.72 -3.74 7.15
CA ALA A 36 -4.69 -2.74 7.33
C ALA A 36 -5.23 -1.55 8.10
N ILE A 37 -4.33 -0.82 8.74
CA ILE A 37 -4.64 0.46 9.36
C ILE A 37 -4.31 1.57 8.37
N ALA A 38 -5.26 2.46 8.12
CA ALA A 38 -5.02 3.67 7.34
C ALA A 38 -4.30 4.67 8.23
N ASP A 39 -3.03 4.94 7.93
CA ASP A 39 -2.17 5.79 8.75
C ASP A 39 -1.48 6.82 7.88
N THR A 40 -1.94 8.07 7.97
CA THR A 40 -1.35 9.19 7.24
C THR A 40 0.01 9.62 7.80
N GLY A 41 0.36 9.15 9.01
CA GLY A 41 1.67 9.37 9.60
C GLY A 41 2.76 8.47 9.01
N ALA A 42 2.38 7.39 8.33
CA ALA A 42 3.29 6.54 7.59
C ALA A 42 3.25 6.93 6.11
N MET A 43 4.41 7.16 5.50
CA MET A 43 4.47 7.52 4.09
C MET A 43 4.16 6.32 3.19
N TYR A 44 4.82 5.19 3.45
CA TYR A 44 4.71 3.98 2.64
C TYR A 44 3.84 2.94 3.32
N PRO A 45 3.29 1.99 2.56
CA PRO A 45 2.71 0.79 3.18
C PRO A 45 3.76 0.06 4.01
N VAL A 46 3.32 -0.51 5.12
CA VAL A 46 4.17 -1.30 6.01
C VAL A 46 3.61 -2.71 6.09
N ILE A 47 4.49 -3.69 5.91
CA ILE A 47 4.17 -5.11 6.06
C ILE A 47 5.20 -5.79 6.95
N ASN A 48 4.88 -6.96 7.47
CA ASN A 48 5.85 -7.77 8.20
C ASN A 48 6.55 -8.76 7.26
N GLU A 49 7.51 -9.49 7.82
CA GLU A 49 8.29 -10.47 7.05
C GLU A 49 7.42 -11.61 6.50
N ASP A 50 6.42 -12.04 7.26
CA ASP A 50 5.53 -13.12 6.84
C ASP A 50 4.75 -12.75 5.58
N LEU A 51 4.18 -11.55 5.56
CA LEU A 51 3.49 -11.05 4.37
C LEU A 51 4.45 -10.90 3.18
N CYS A 52 5.64 -10.39 3.43
CA CYS A 52 6.66 -10.25 2.40
C CYS A 52 7.00 -11.60 1.76
N GLN A 53 7.15 -12.65 2.57
CA GLN A 53 7.43 -14.00 2.09
C GLN A 53 6.26 -14.59 1.32
N LYS A 54 5.04 -14.44 1.83
CA LYS A 54 3.84 -14.94 1.16
C LYS A 54 3.65 -14.32 -0.22
N LEU A 55 4.00 -13.05 -0.34
CA LEU A 55 3.93 -12.33 -1.61
C LEU A 55 5.15 -12.57 -2.49
N GLY A 56 6.19 -13.23 -1.96
CA GLY A 56 7.42 -13.49 -2.71
C GLY A 56 8.14 -12.23 -3.15
N LEU A 57 8.06 -11.17 -2.36
CA LEU A 57 8.64 -9.88 -2.72
C LEU A 57 10.15 -9.88 -2.46
N ALA A 58 10.92 -9.45 -3.44
CA ALA A 58 12.35 -9.25 -3.30
C ALA A 58 12.61 -7.95 -2.51
N TYR A 59 13.63 -7.97 -1.69
CA TYR A 59 14.11 -6.75 -1.04
C TYR A 59 14.89 -5.91 -2.06
N ARG A 60 14.73 -4.60 -1.97
CA ARG A 60 15.39 -3.66 -2.88
C ARG A 60 16.47 -2.85 -2.18
N GLU A 61 16.10 -2.11 -1.18
CA GLU A 61 16.99 -1.16 -0.53
C GLU A 61 16.79 -1.19 0.97
N GLU A 62 17.76 -0.62 1.68
CA GLU A 62 17.65 -0.40 3.11
C GLU A 62 17.39 1.10 3.34
N ARG A 63 16.48 1.40 4.24
CA ARG A 63 16.10 2.77 4.59
C ARG A 63 16.12 2.94 6.09
N ILE A 64 16.44 4.14 6.54
CA ILE A 64 16.31 4.52 7.93
C ILE A 64 14.88 5.01 8.13
N VAL A 65 14.20 4.42 9.10
CA VAL A 65 12.81 4.75 9.44
C VAL A 65 12.78 5.34 10.84
N HIS A 66 12.15 6.50 10.98
CA HIS A 66 11.90 7.11 12.29
C HIS A 66 10.55 6.63 12.80
N VAL A 67 10.54 6.04 13.97
CA VAL A 67 9.32 5.52 14.60
C VAL A 67 8.84 6.47 15.68
N ALA A 68 7.61 6.21 16.19
CA ALA A 68 6.88 7.16 17.03
C ALA A 68 7.60 7.53 18.34
N ASP A 69 8.45 6.66 18.87
CA ASP A 69 9.19 6.92 20.11
C ASP A 69 10.49 7.71 19.90
N GLY A 70 10.75 8.16 18.67
CA GLY A 70 11.96 8.90 18.32
C GLY A 70 13.13 8.04 17.93
N GLN A 71 13.02 6.72 18.00
CA GLN A 71 14.07 5.83 17.56
C GLN A 71 14.15 5.76 16.05
N SER A 72 15.34 5.44 15.57
CA SER A 72 15.57 5.18 14.15
C SER A 72 15.91 3.71 13.99
N ILE A 73 15.23 3.05 13.06
CA ILE A 73 15.52 1.65 12.74
C ILE A 73 15.85 1.53 11.26
N ARG A 74 16.66 0.53 10.93
CA ARG A 74 16.95 0.21 9.53
C ARG A 74 16.00 -0.85 9.06
N CYS A 75 15.28 -0.55 7.99
CA CYS A 75 14.30 -1.45 7.42
C CYS A 75 14.57 -1.65 5.94
N LYS A 76 14.12 -2.79 5.43
CA LYS A 76 14.22 -3.07 4.00
C LYS A 76 12.95 -2.61 3.30
N THR A 77 13.14 -2.11 2.08
CA THR A 77 12.03 -1.85 1.17
C THR A 77 11.88 -3.01 0.21
N THR A 78 10.70 -3.17 -0.36
CA THR A 78 10.40 -4.23 -1.31
C THR A 78 10.41 -3.74 -2.74
N GLU A 79 10.47 -4.68 -3.67
CA GLU A 79 10.04 -4.43 -5.04
C GLU A 79 8.56 -4.02 -5.06
N ALA A 80 8.05 -3.66 -6.23
CA ALA A 80 6.70 -3.12 -6.37
C ALA A 80 5.62 -4.09 -5.88
N VAL A 81 4.73 -3.56 -5.07
CA VAL A 81 3.51 -4.21 -4.59
C VAL A 81 2.33 -3.47 -5.19
N ASP A 82 1.35 -4.19 -5.70
CA ASP A 82 0.10 -3.58 -6.13
C ASP A 82 -0.88 -3.67 -4.98
N VAL A 83 -1.25 -2.51 -4.45
CA VAL A 83 -2.16 -2.38 -3.30
C VAL A 83 -3.56 -2.13 -3.82
N TYR A 84 -4.51 -2.99 -3.47
CA TYR A 84 -5.91 -2.87 -3.90
C TYR A 84 -6.80 -2.53 -2.72
N TRP A 85 -7.68 -1.59 -2.94
CA TRP A 85 -8.79 -1.28 -2.06
C TRP A 85 -10.06 -1.24 -2.91
N LYS A 86 -10.92 -2.24 -2.76
CA LYS A 86 -12.10 -2.41 -3.62
C LYS A 86 -11.67 -2.39 -5.10
N ASP A 87 -12.21 -1.48 -5.90
CA ASP A 87 -11.91 -1.36 -7.33
C ASP A 87 -10.75 -0.41 -7.65
N ARG A 88 -10.05 0.09 -6.63
CA ARG A 88 -8.90 0.99 -6.79
C ARG A 88 -7.60 0.26 -6.51
N ASN A 89 -6.52 0.70 -7.13
CA ASN A 89 -5.20 0.15 -6.86
C ASN A 89 -4.11 1.20 -6.99
N PHE A 90 -2.99 0.92 -6.37
CA PHE A 90 -1.80 1.76 -6.46
C PHE A 90 -0.56 0.89 -6.29
N VAL A 91 0.43 1.10 -7.17
CA VAL A 91 1.67 0.32 -7.17
C VAL A 91 2.76 1.13 -6.49
N CYS A 92 3.37 0.56 -5.47
CA CYS A 92 4.50 1.19 -4.77
C CYS A 92 5.30 0.13 -4.02
N SER A 93 6.47 0.52 -3.53
CA SER A 93 7.24 -0.31 -2.61
C SER A 93 6.61 -0.30 -1.22
N ALA A 94 6.81 -1.35 -0.46
CA ALA A 94 6.44 -1.40 0.96
C ALA A 94 7.70 -1.41 1.82
N ILE A 95 7.54 -1.01 3.07
CA ILE A 95 8.58 -1.14 4.08
C ILE A 95 8.29 -2.37 4.90
N VAL A 96 9.31 -3.19 5.12
CA VAL A 96 9.20 -4.40 5.93
C VAL A 96 9.71 -4.10 7.33
N ILE A 97 8.79 -4.14 8.30
CA ILE A 97 9.12 -4.00 9.72
C ILE A 97 8.95 -5.36 10.37
N PRO A 98 10.07 -5.99 10.82
CA PRO A 98 9.98 -7.28 11.48
C PRO A 98 9.07 -7.22 12.71
N GLY A 99 8.17 -8.18 12.81
CA GLY A 99 7.27 -8.25 13.97
C GLY A 99 6.13 -7.25 13.97
N ALA A 100 5.92 -6.50 12.88
CA ALA A 100 4.78 -5.59 12.80
C ALA A 100 3.47 -6.37 12.95
N LYS A 101 2.63 -5.95 13.90
CA LYS A 101 1.35 -6.62 14.17
C LYS A 101 0.32 -6.36 13.09
N TYR A 102 0.35 -5.16 12.51
CA TYR A 102 -0.66 -4.72 11.54
C TYR A 102 0.03 -4.24 10.28
N ALA A 103 -0.59 -4.51 9.14
CA ALA A 103 -0.23 -3.83 7.92
C ALA A 103 -0.71 -2.38 8.01
N LEU A 104 0.08 -1.46 7.47
CA LEU A 104 -0.32 -0.05 7.35
C LEU A 104 -0.52 0.29 5.88
N LEU A 105 -1.55 1.10 5.63
CA LEU A 105 -1.88 1.57 4.27
C LEU A 105 -1.24 2.92 4.03
N GLY A 106 -0.30 3.39 4.47
CA GLY A 106 0.44 4.64 4.32
C GLY A 106 -0.14 5.73 3.41
N ALA A 107 0.37 6.94 3.58
CA ALA A 107 -0.17 8.13 2.91
C ALA A 107 -0.07 8.06 1.39
N ILE A 108 1.03 7.54 0.84
CA ILE A 108 1.22 7.51 -0.61
C ILE A 108 0.17 6.63 -1.30
N ALA A 109 -0.17 5.50 -0.69
CA ALA A 109 -1.20 4.62 -1.24
C ALA A 109 -2.60 5.22 -1.08
N LEU A 110 -2.87 5.85 0.07
CA LEU A 110 -4.13 6.56 0.28
C LEU A 110 -4.33 7.65 -0.77
N GLU A 111 -3.33 8.49 -0.96
CA GLU A 111 -3.40 9.56 -1.97
C GLU A 111 -3.47 9.01 -3.39
N GLY A 112 -2.68 7.98 -3.68
CA GLY A 112 -2.66 7.37 -5.02
C GLY A 112 -3.98 6.74 -5.41
N MET A 113 -4.74 6.24 -4.45
CA MET A 113 -6.08 5.69 -4.66
C MET A 113 -7.20 6.69 -4.41
N ASP A 114 -6.85 7.94 -4.09
CA ASP A 114 -7.82 8.98 -3.74
C ASP A 114 -8.73 8.55 -2.60
N LEU A 115 -8.13 8.09 -1.52
CA LEU A 115 -8.82 7.65 -0.31
C LEU A 115 -8.59 8.62 0.83
N MET A 116 -9.56 8.68 1.72
CA MET A 116 -9.45 9.44 2.96
C MET A 116 -10.06 8.65 4.11
N VAL A 117 -9.73 9.05 5.31
CA VAL A 117 -10.41 8.55 6.51
C VAL A 117 -11.49 9.56 6.86
N ASN A 118 -12.73 9.10 6.91
CA ASN A 118 -13.84 9.94 7.35
C ASN A 118 -13.68 10.21 8.86
N PRO A 119 -13.52 11.46 9.28
CA PRO A 119 -13.23 11.76 10.69
C PRO A 119 -14.41 11.46 11.64
N VAL A 120 -15.62 11.39 11.10
CA VAL A 120 -16.82 11.10 11.90
C VAL A 120 -16.99 9.60 12.09
N THR A 121 -16.95 8.83 10.99
CA THR A 121 -17.20 7.37 11.02
C THR A 121 -15.93 6.56 11.27
N GLN A 122 -14.75 7.15 11.13
CA GLN A 122 -13.46 6.45 11.17
C GLN A 122 -13.34 5.36 10.11
N GLU A 123 -14.02 5.53 8.99
CA GLU A 123 -13.96 4.60 7.87
C GLU A 123 -13.12 5.16 6.73
N VAL A 124 -12.46 4.28 6.01
CA VAL A 124 -11.77 4.63 4.77
C VAL A 124 -12.80 4.72 3.65
N VAL A 125 -12.82 5.83 2.97
CA VAL A 125 -13.77 6.12 1.89
C VAL A 125 -13.05 6.78 0.73
N GLY A 126 -13.68 6.78 -0.45
CA GLY A 126 -13.19 7.57 -1.57
C GLY A 126 -13.27 9.07 -1.26
N ALA A 127 -12.19 9.81 -1.48
CA ALA A 127 -12.14 11.23 -1.16
C ALA A 127 -13.09 12.06 -2.04
N HIS A 128 -13.37 11.59 -3.26
CA HIS A 128 -14.27 12.26 -4.22
C HIS A 128 -15.42 11.34 -4.65
N GLY A 129 -15.83 10.41 -3.79
CA GLY A 129 -16.93 9.48 -4.07
C GLY A 129 -16.46 8.21 -4.77
N ASP A 130 -17.25 7.75 -5.74
CA ASP A 130 -17.04 6.43 -6.34
C ASP A 130 -15.90 6.40 -7.37
N GLU A 131 -15.47 7.55 -7.85
CA GLU A 131 -14.39 7.64 -8.83
C GLU A 131 -13.13 8.21 -8.18
N ALA A 132 -11.99 7.57 -8.44
CA ALA A 132 -10.71 8.07 -7.98
C ALA A 132 -10.30 9.29 -8.82
N VAL A 133 -9.89 10.36 -8.16
CA VAL A 133 -9.44 11.60 -8.80
C VAL A 133 -7.99 11.85 -8.39
N ILE A 134 -7.12 12.03 -9.36
CA ILE A 134 -5.72 12.37 -9.12
C ILE A 134 -5.53 13.84 -9.39
N PRO A 135 -5.20 14.67 -8.39
CA PRO A 135 -5.00 16.09 -8.62
C PRO A 135 -3.65 16.36 -9.28
N LEU A 136 -3.66 17.20 -10.30
CA LEU A 136 -2.46 17.74 -10.96
C LEU A 136 -2.59 19.26 -11.01
N LEU A 137 -2.67 19.87 -9.83
CA LEU A 137 -3.11 21.27 -9.68
C LEU A 137 -2.13 22.29 -10.27
N SER A 138 -0.86 21.90 -10.46
CA SER A 138 0.14 22.76 -11.10
C SER A 138 0.20 22.59 -12.63
N TYR A 139 -0.58 21.67 -13.18
CA TYR A 139 -0.57 21.36 -14.61
C TYR A 139 -1.72 22.05 -15.33
N THR A 140 -1.46 22.64 -16.48
CA THR A 140 -2.46 23.27 -17.32
C THR A 140 -2.55 22.53 -18.64
N VAL A 141 -3.78 22.17 -19.03
CA VAL A 141 -4.05 21.53 -20.32
C VAL A 141 -4.62 22.58 -21.26
N GLU A 142 -4.03 22.72 -22.43
CA GLU A 142 -4.55 23.57 -23.49
C GLU A 142 -5.63 22.81 -24.27
N HIS A 143 -6.71 23.54 -24.61
CA HIS A 143 -7.84 22.98 -25.36
C HIS A 143 -7.91 23.54 -26.75
#